data_051f100f0feed6133a644100a183b280
#
_entry.id   051f100f0feed6133a644100a183b280
#
_cell.length_a   1.000
_cell.length_b   1.000
_cell.length_c   1.000
_cell.angle_alpha   90.00
_cell.angle_beta   90.00
_cell.angle_gamma   90.00
#
_symmetry.space_group_name_H-M   'P 1'
#
loop_
_entity.id
_entity.type
_entity.pdbx_description
1 polymer ?
#
loop_
_entity_poly.entity_id
_entity_poly.type
_entity_poly.pdbx_seq_one_letter_code
_entity_poly.pdbx_strand_id
1 'polypeptide(L)'
;MQKEKNTWFASWFDTPYYHILYKDRDYEEAQVFMDNITNYLNLPEDAKILDLACGKGRHSVYLNQLGYDVTGADLSENSIAEASKSSNAKLHFTVHDMRVSFDEKFDAIFNLFTSFGYFENDEDNLTTLKAIKESLSEYGFAVIDFMNVHHVIQNLVPEETKTVEGIDFKIKRYIKDGHIFKEIDFEDKGEKFHFVEKVQALTLKD
;
A
#
# COMPACT_ATOMS: atom_id res chain seq x y z
N MET A 1 -3.38 17.25 16.00
CA MET A 1 -3.69 16.49 14.79
C MET A 1 -3.56 17.33 13.49
N GLN A 2 -2.56 18.18 13.34
CA GLN A 2 -2.38 19.02 12.13
C GLN A 2 -0.97 18.94 11.50
N LYS A 3 -0.08 18.05 11.97
CA LYS A 3 1.31 17.94 11.48
C LYS A 3 1.55 16.89 10.39
N GLU A 4 0.58 16.02 10.06
CA GLU A 4 0.80 14.85 9.20
C GLU A 4 0.38 14.99 7.73
N LYS A 5 -0.26 16.10 7.35
CA LYS A 5 -0.63 16.36 5.93
C LYS A 5 0.57 16.59 4.99
N ASN A 6 1.80 16.55 5.49
CA ASN A 6 3.01 16.90 4.74
C ASN A 6 4.02 15.74 4.66
N THR A 7 3.58 14.50 4.81
CA THR A 7 4.45 13.34 4.55
C THR A 7 4.55 13.10 3.05
N TRP A 8 5.72 12.63 2.58
CA TRP A 8 5.97 12.40 1.17
C TRP A 8 4.94 11.43 0.56
N PHE A 9 4.56 10.38 1.31
CA PHE A 9 3.60 9.38 0.84
C PHE A 9 2.17 9.95 0.70
N ALA A 10 1.73 10.81 1.63
CA ALA A 10 0.43 11.46 1.53
C ALA A 10 0.35 12.41 0.32
N SER A 11 1.47 13.08 -0.05
CA SER A 11 1.49 13.99 -1.19
C SER A 11 1.65 13.27 -2.53
N TRP A 12 2.48 12.21 -2.61
CA TRP A 12 2.78 11.50 -3.85
C TRP A 12 1.66 10.55 -4.27
N PHE A 13 1.22 9.67 -3.37
CA PHE A 13 0.21 8.66 -3.68
C PHE A 13 -1.17 9.25 -4.01
N ASP A 14 -1.42 10.49 -3.59
CA ASP A 14 -2.66 11.20 -3.87
C ASP A 14 -2.65 11.93 -5.23
N THR A 15 -1.54 11.86 -5.99
CA THR A 15 -1.43 12.51 -7.29
C THR A 15 -1.94 11.62 -8.43
N PRO A 16 -2.48 12.19 -9.53
CA PRO A 16 -2.79 11.43 -10.73
C PRO A 16 -1.53 10.82 -11.36
N TYR A 17 -0.36 11.45 -11.19
CA TYR A 17 0.90 11.01 -11.77
C TYR A 17 1.43 9.71 -11.18
N TYR A 18 1.16 9.44 -9.89
CA TYR A 18 1.42 8.14 -9.28
C TYR A 18 0.68 7.03 -10.04
N HIS A 19 -0.60 7.23 -10.30
CA HIS A 19 -1.41 6.24 -11.00
C HIS A 19 -1.02 6.06 -12.46
N ILE A 20 -0.52 7.12 -13.12
CA ILE A 20 0.03 7.04 -14.48
C ILE A 20 1.31 6.20 -14.47
N LEU A 21 2.27 6.52 -13.59
CA LEU A 21 3.57 5.84 -13.54
C LEU A 21 3.43 4.33 -13.26
N TYR A 22 2.44 3.95 -12.43
CA TYR A 22 2.22 2.58 -11.98
C TYR A 22 0.97 1.91 -12.60
N LYS A 23 0.51 2.40 -13.76
CA LYS A 23 -0.71 1.87 -14.40
C LYS A 23 -0.64 0.39 -14.79
N ASP A 24 0.58 -0.13 -15.01
CA ASP A 24 0.80 -1.54 -15.41
C ASP A 24 0.65 -2.52 -14.23
N ARG A 25 0.39 -2.04 -13.01
CA ARG A 25 -0.05 -2.87 -11.89
C ARG A 25 -1.48 -3.29 -12.14
N ASP A 26 -1.65 -4.39 -12.85
CA ASP A 26 -2.94 -4.80 -13.39
C ASP A 26 -3.81 -5.57 -12.38
N TYR A 27 -5.06 -5.81 -12.80
CA TYR A 27 -6.02 -6.57 -12.01
C TYR A 27 -5.69 -8.07 -11.99
N GLU A 28 -5.08 -8.61 -13.04
CA GLU A 28 -4.77 -10.05 -13.15
C GLU A 28 -3.71 -10.45 -12.12
N GLU A 29 -2.65 -9.65 -11.96
CA GLU A 29 -1.65 -9.86 -10.89
C GLU A 29 -2.30 -9.84 -9.51
N ALA A 30 -3.17 -8.86 -9.24
CA ALA A 30 -3.88 -8.75 -7.99
C ALA A 30 -4.76 -9.97 -7.71
N GLN A 31 -5.48 -10.47 -8.73
CA GLN A 31 -6.34 -11.63 -8.61
C GLN A 31 -5.54 -12.88 -8.23
N VAL A 32 -4.49 -13.20 -9.00
CA VAL A 32 -3.64 -14.36 -8.73
C VAL A 32 -3.02 -14.30 -7.32
N PHE A 33 -2.62 -13.11 -6.89
CA PHE A 33 -2.05 -12.93 -5.56
C PHE A 33 -3.10 -13.16 -4.46
N MET A 34 -4.32 -12.62 -4.63
CA MET A 34 -5.40 -12.80 -3.65
C MET A 34 -5.89 -14.24 -3.59
N ASP A 35 -6.04 -14.92 -4.73
CA ASP A 35 -6.39 -16.34 -4.77
C ASP A 35 -5.36 -17.20 -4.03
N ASN A 36 -4.08 -16.96 -4.26
CA ASN A 36 -3.02 -17.71 -3.60
C ASN A 36 -3.03 -17.51 -2.09
N ILE A 37 -3.18 -16.25 -1.62
CA ILE A 37 -3.11 -15.94 -0.19
C ILE A 37 -4.34 -16.44 0.57
N THR A 38 -5.55 -16.26 0.01
CA THR A 38 -6.79 -16.73 0.64
C THR A 38 -6.87 -18.25 0.68
N ASN A 39 -6.45 -18.93 -0.39
CA ASN A 39 -6.34 -20.38 -0.43
C ASN A 39 -5.29 -20.92 0.57
N TYR A 40 -4.12 -20.28 0.66
CA TYR A 40 -3.08 -20.68 1.59
C TYR A 40 -3.52 -20.55 3.05
N LEU A 41 -4.22 -19.47 3.38
CA LEU A 41 -4.73 -19.22 4.73
C LEU A 41 -6.00 -20.04 5.03
N ASN A 42 -6.63 -20.63 4.01
CA ASN A 42 -7.90 -21.39 4.13
C ASN A 42 -8.96 -20.59 4.90
N LEU A 43 -9.18 -19.34 4.52
CA LEU A 43 -10.12 -18.45 5.19
C LEU A 43 -11.56 -18.97 5.04
N PRO A 44 -12.42 -18.83 6.07
CA PRO A 44 -13.86 -19.09 5.95
C PRO A 44 -14.49 -18.24 4.84
N GLU A 45 -15.57 -18.76 4.21
CA GLU A 45 -16.27 -18.07 3.11
C GLU A 45 -16.86 -16.70 3.50
N ASP A 46 -17.14 -16.49 4.78
CA ASP A 46 -17.70 -15.25 5.34
C ASP A 46 -16.68 -14.46 6.18
N ALA A 47 -15.39 -14.77 6.02
CA ALA A 47 -14.32 -14.08 6.75
C ALA A 47 -14.37 -12.57 6.53
N LYS A 48 -14.13 -11.85 7.62
CA LYS A 48 -13.95 -10.40 7.61
C LYS A 48 -12.49 -10.06 7.32
N ILE A 49 -12.25 -9.33 6.24
CA ILE A 49 -10.90 -8.99 5.80
C ILE A 49 -10.71 -7.47 5.83
N LEU A 50 -9.61 -7.03 6.42
CA LEU A 50 -9.12 -5.65 6.31
C LEU A 50 -8.01 -5.58 5.25
N ASP A 51 -8.23 -4.80 4.21
CA ASP A 51 -7.20 -4.41 3.23
C ASP A 51 -6.62 -3.06 3.68
N LEU A 52 -5.47 -3.10 4.35
CA LEU A 52 -4.85 -1.96 5.02
C LEU A 52 -3.85 -1.28 4.07
N ALA A 53 -4.02 0.01 3.82
CA ALA A 53 -3.42 0.79 2.75
C ALA A 53 -3.92 0.33 1.36
N CYS A 54 -5.24 0.24 1.22
CA CYS A 54 -5.91 -0.34 0.05
C CYS A 54 -5.83 0.52 -1.22
N GLY A 55 -5.42 1.79 -1.11
CA GLY A 55 -5.46 2.75 -2.22
C GLY A 55 -6.87 2.88 -2.80
N LYS A 56 -7.01 2.71 -4.11
CA LYS A 56 -8.30 2.74 -4.83
C LYS A 56 -9.10 1.43 -4.72
N GLY A 57 -8.72 0.53 -3.82
CA GLY A 57 -9.50 -0.66 -3.46
C GLY A 57 -9.40 -1.82 -4.46
N ARG A 58 -8.37 -1.92 -5.28
CA ARG A 58 -8.22 -2.99 -6.28
C ARG A 58 -8.31 -4.39 -5.67
N HIS A 59 -7.59 -4.64 -4.59
CA HIS A 59 -7.60 -5.92 -3.88
C HIS A 59 -8.89 -6.11 -3.08
N SER A 60 -9.36 -5.05 -2.42
CA SER A 60 -10.62 -5.06 -1.66
C SER A 60 -11.80 -5.47 -2.54
N VAL A 61 -11.90 -4.91 -3.76
CA VAL A 61 -12.97 -5.24 -4.71
C VAL A 61 -12.89 -6.72 -5.11
N TYR A 62 -11.70 -7.23 -5.40
CA TYR A 62 -11.54 -8.62 -5.78
C TYR A 62 -11.83 -9.59 -4.64
N LEU A 63 -11.34 -9.32 -3.43
CA LEU A 63 -11.65 -10.12 -2.24
C LEU A 63 -13.17 -10.17 -1.99
N ASN A 64 -13.87 -9.06 -2.19
CA ASN A 64 -15.32 -9.03 -2.08
C ASN A 64 -16.02 -9.85 -3.19
N GLN A 65 -15.48 -9.89 -4.41
CA GLN A 65 -15.98 -10.77 -5.49
C GLN A 65 -15.80 -12.25 -5.15
N LEU A 66 -14.78 -12.61 -4.35
CA LEU A 66 -14.62 -13.96 -3.81
C LEU A 66 -15.63 -14.31 -2.69
N GLY A 67 -16.43 -13.33 -2.22
CA GLY A 67 -17.51 -13.52 -1.24
C GLY A 67 -17.22 -12.99 0.16
N TYR A 68 -16.00 -12.53 0.43
CA TYR A 68 -15.59 -12.01 1.74
C TYR A 68 -16.27 -10.69 2.11
N ASP A 69 -16.39 -10.45 3.42
CA ASP A 69 -16.78 -9.15 3.98
C ASP A 69 -15.50 -8.29 4.14
N VAL A 70 -15.38 -7.23 3.34
CA VAL A 70 -14.12 -6.52 3.17
C VAL A 70 -14.24 -5.07 3.60
N THR A 71 -13.30 -4.63 4.42
CA THR A 71 -13.06 -3.22 4.72
C THR A 71 -11.72 -2.80 4.10
N GLY A 72 -11.76 -1.87 3.14
CA GLY A 72 -10.58 -1.20 2.61
C GLY A 72 -10.29 0.07 3.40
N ALA A 73 -9.06 0.25 3.86
CA ALA A 73 -8.64 1.39 4.63
C ALA A 73 -7.38 2.03 4.04
N ASP A 74 -7.38 3.35 3.86
CA ASP A 74 -6.23 4.10 3.35
C ASP A 74 -6.20 5.50 3.96
N LEU A 75 -5.03 6.13 3.99
CA LEU A 75 -4.87 7.49 4.49
C LEU A 75 -5.35 8.54 3.47
N SER A 76 -5.33 8.23 2.17
CA SER A 76 -5.71 9.12 1.08
C SER A 76 -7.23 9.25 0.95
N GLU A 77 -7.74 10.47 1.25
CA GLU A 77 -9.16 10.80 1.07
C GLU A 77 -9.62 10.63 -0.39
N ASN A 78 -8.75 10.98 -1.37
CA ASN A 78 -9.08 10.86 -2.79
C ASN A 78 -9.13 9.40 -3.25
N SER A 79 -8.21 8.57 -2.77
CA SER A 79 -8.22 7.12 -3.05
C SER A 79 -9.47 6.47 -2.49
N ILE A 80 -9.84 6.77 -1.24
CA ILE A 80 -11.05 6.24 -0.60
C ILE A 80 -12.32 6.75 -1.28
N ALA A 81 -12.38 8.01 -1.69
CA ALA A 81 -13.52 8.52 -2.44
C ALA A 81 -13.73 7.77 -3.77
N GLU A 82 -12.64 7.41 -4.46
CA GLU A 82 -12.70 6.59 -5.67
C GLU A 82 -13.14 5.15 -5.37
N ALA A 83 -12.48 4.50 -4.40
CA ALA A 83 -12.77 3.13 -3.98
C ALA A 83 -14.24 2.97 -3.52
N SER A 84 -14.77 3.97 -2.82
CA SER A 84 -16.14 3.97 -2.29
C SER A 84 -17.24 3.89 -3.37
N LYS A 85 -16.92 4.17 -4.62
CA LYS A 85 -17.85 3.96 -5.74
C LYS A 85 -18.21 2.48 -5.96
N SER A 86 -17.37 1.58 -5.46
CA SER A 86 -17.57 0.12 -5.51
C SER A 86 -18.21 -0.45 -4.25
N SER A 87 -18.52 0.38 -3.24
CA SER A 87 -19.07 -0.07 -1.97
C SER A 87 -20.41 -0.81 -2.15
N ASN A 88 -20.63 -1.81 -1.30
CA ASN A 88 -21.86 -2.57 -1.24
C ASN A 88 -22.09 -3.10 0.21
N ALA A 89 -23.03 -4.02 0.41
CA ALA A 89 -23.38 -4.53 1.75
C ALA A 89 -22.23 -5.26 2.46
N LYS A 90 -21.23 -5.76 1.71
CA LYS A 90 -20.05 -6.50 2.20
C LYS A 90 -18.73 -5.87 1.74
N LEU A 91 -18.73 -4.65 1.21
CA LEU A 91 -17.54 -3.94 0.81
C LEU A 91 -17.61 -2.49 1.28
N HIS A 92 -16.76 -2.15 2.21
CA HIS A 92 -16.72 -0.86 2.86
C HIS A 92 -15.35 -0.21 2.67
N PHE A 93 -15.30 1.13 2.64
CA PHE A 93 -14.06 1.88 2.54
C PHE A 93 -14.04 3.02 3.56
N THR A 94 -12.88 3.25 4.18
CA THR A 94 -12.72 4.30 5.19
C THR A 94 -11.35 4.97 5.11
N VAL A 95 -11.32 6.27 5.38
CA VAL A 95 -10.05 6.99 5.60
C VAL A 95 -9.54 6.63 6.97
N HIS A 96 -8.34 6.03 7.04
CA HIS A 96 -7.81 5.51 8.29
C HIS A 96 -6.28 5.53 8.30
N ASP A 97 -5.71 5.86 9.46
CA ASP A 97 -4.28 5.75 9.72
C ASP A 97 -3.97 4.34 10.25
N MET A 98 -3.07 3.61 9.59
CA MET A 98 -2.72 2.24 9.96
C MET A 98 -2.11 2.10 11.36
N ARG A 99 -1.70 3.21 12.00
CA ARG A 99 -1.20 3.24 13.39
C ARG A 99 -2.32 3.22 14.43
N VAL A 100 -3.57 3.30 14.01
CA VAL A 100 -4.76 3.28 14.88
C VAL A 100 -5.46 1.94 14.71
N SER A 101 -5.78 1.27 15.82
CA SER A 101 -6.55 0.03 15.78
C SER A 101 -8.02 0.28 15.44
N PHE A 102 -8.65 -0.71 14.83
CA PHE A 102 -10.11 -0.76 14.66
C PHE A 102 -10.79 -1.34 15.91
N ASP A 103 -11.97 -0.84 16.23
CA ASP A 103 -12.83 -1.46 17.26
C ASP A 103 -13.38 -2.82 16.78
N GLU A 104 -13.61 -2.94 15.47
CA GLU A 104 -14.02 -4.20 14.82
C GLU A 104 -12.84 -5.18 14.73
N LYS A 105 -13.16 -6.49 14.71
CA LYS A 105 -12.19 -7.57 14.59
C LYS A 105 -12.24 -8.20 13.20
N PHE A 106 -11.07 -8.51 12.67
CA PHE A 106 -10.90 -9.08 11.33
C PHE A 106 -10.25 -10.47 11.42
N ASP A 107 -10.71 -11.39 10.56
CA ASP A 107 -10.16 -12.73 10.46
C ASP A 107 -8.86 -12.73 9.64
N ALA A 108 -8.71 -11.75 8.76
CA ALA A 108 -7.45 -11.47 8.08
C ALA A 108 -7.21 -9.97 7.92
N ILE A 109 -5.95 -9.55 8.06
CA ILE A 109 -5.51 -8.19 7.77
C ILE A 109 -4.37 -8.28 6.75
N PHE A 110 -4.56 -7.66 5.61
CA PHE A 110 -3.59 -7.62 4.51
C PHE A 110 -3.01 -6.21 4.38
N ASN A 111 -1.69 -6.10 4.43
CA ASN A 111 -0.94 -4.90 4.07
C ASN A 111 0.05 -5.26 2.97
N LEU A 112 -0.29 -4.92 1.73
CA LEU A 112 0.31 -5.49 0.54
C LEU A 112 1.09 -4.47 -0.28
N PHE A 113 1.92 -4.97 -1.20
CA PHE A 113 2.70 -4.19 -2.15
C PHE A 113 3.59 -3.13 -1.51
N THR A 114 4.26 -3.52 -0.41
CA THR A 114 5.24 -2.67 0.29
C THR A 114 4.60 -1.36 0.76
N SER A 115 3.43 -1.44 1.40
CA SER A 115 2.78 -0.28 2.04
C SER A 115 3.25 -0.05 3.48
N PHE A 116 4.15 -0.89 4.00
CA PHE A 116 4.80 -0.80 5.31
C PHE A 116 6.20 -0.19 5.18
N GLY A 117 6.76 0.36 6.28
CA GLY A 117 8.12 0.88 6.30
C GLY A 117 8.30 2.29 5.72
N TYR A 118 7.24 3.08 5.62
CA TYR A 118 7.27 4.47 5.12
C TYR A 118 7.52 5.50 6.21
N PHE A 119 7.40 5.10 7.48
CA PHE A 119 7.57 6.02 8.59
C PHE A 119 9.04 6.40 8.80
N GLU A 120 9.25 7.59 9.39
CA GLU A 120 10.60 8.11 9.67
C GLU A 120 11.30 7.39 10.83
N ASN A 121 10.54 6.71 11.69
CA ASN A 121 11.03 6.04 12.89
C ASN A 121 10.40 4.66 13.07
N ASP A 122 11.11 3.80 13.80
CA ASP A 122 10.68 2.42 14.06
C ASP A 122 9.50 2.36 15.05
N GLU A 123 9.28 3.39 15.86
CA GLU A 123 8.18 3.45 16.81
C GLU A 123 6.82 3.47 16.10
N ASP A 124 6.71 4.18 14.99
CA ASP A 124 5.49 4.20 14.15
C ASP A 124 5.24 2.85 13.48
N ASN A 125 6.29 2.16 13.02
CA ASN A 125 6.17 0.79 12.51
C ASN A 125 5.66 -0.15 13.62
N LEU A 126 6.24 -0.08 14.81
CA LEU A 126 5.81 -0.89 15.95
C LEU A 126 4.37 -0.57 16.38
N THR A 127 3.98 0.70 16.32
CA THR A 127 2.61 1.14 16.60
C THR A 127 1.64 0.54 15.60
N THR A 128 2.00 0.51 14.31
CA THR A 128 1.22 -0.14 13.26
C THR A 128 1.05 -1.64 13.53
N LEU A 129 2.12 -2.35 13.90
CA LEU A 129 2.03 -3.78 14.24
C LEU A 129 1.14 -4.04 15.46
N LYS A 130 1.17 -3.15 16.46
CA LYS A 130 0.25 -3.23 17.61
C LYS A 130 -1.20 -2.99 17.19
N ALA A 131 -1.46 -1.99 16.36
CA ALA A 131 -2.79 -1.70 15.84
C ALA A 131 -3.35 -2.87 15.01
N ILE A 132 -2.53 -3.48 14.15
CA ILE A 132 -2.87 -4.71 13.42
C ILE A 132 -3.24 -5.82 14.40
N LYS A 133 -2.38 -6.11 15.39
CA LYS A 133 -2.63 -7.15 16.40
C LYS A 133 -3.93 -6.89 17.17
N GLU A 134 -4.18 -5.66 17.57
CA GLU A 134 -5.38 -5.27 18.29
C GLU A 134 -6.65 -5.36 17.44
N SER A 135 -6.54 -5.26 16.11
CA SER A 135 -7.67 -5.37 15.18
C SER A 135 -7.92 -6.80 14.72
N LEU A 136 -7.03 -7.77 14.99
CA LEU A 136 -7.22 -9.17 14.64
C LEU A 136 -8.20 -9.87 15.59
N SER A 137 -8.97 -10.82 15.05
CA SER A 137 -9.68 -11.83 15.83
C SER A 137 -8.69 -12.78 16.51
N GLU A 138 -9.17 -13.60 17.47
CA GLU A 138 -8.31 -14.49 18.27
C GLU A 138 -7.47 -15.46 17.42
N TYR A 139 -8.01 -15.92 16.30
CA TYR A 139 -7.33 -16.83 15.36
C TYR A 139 -7.07 -16.18 14.00
N GLY A 140 -7.09 -14.86 13.94
CA GLY A 140 -6.92 -14.09 12.71
C GLY A 140 -5.46 -14.08 12.23
N PHE A 141 -5.28 -13.83 10.95
CA PHE A 141 -3.98 -13.76 10.28
C PHE A 141 -3.65 -12.33 9.87
N ALA A 142 -2.39 -11.93 10.03
CA ALA A 142 -1.85 -10.74 9.40
C ALA A 142 -0.85 -11.12 8.31
N VAL A 143 -0.98 -10.51 7.15
CA VAL A 143 -0.03 -10.66 6.05
C VAL A 143 0.50 -9.30 5.66
N ILE A 144 1.81 -9.12 5.80
CA ILE A 144 2.53 -7.94 5.35
C ILE A 144 3.43 -8.37 4.19
N ASP A 145 3.10 -7.90 2.99
CA ASP A 145 3.95 -8.11 1.82
C ASP A 145 4.98 -6.99 1.73
N PHE A 146 6.24 -7.39 1.78
CA PHE A 146 7.36 -6.47 1.78
C PHE A 146 8.42 -6.90 0.77
N MET A 147 9.11 -5.93 0.17
CA MET A 147 10.15 -6.20 -0.80
C MET A 147 11.28 -7.06 -0.22
N ASN A 148 11.82 -7.96 -1.03
CA ASN A 148 13.09 -8.63 -0.68
C ASN A 148 14.23 -7.63 -0.82
N VAL A 149 14.61 -6.99 0.29
CA VAL A 149 15.62 -5.93 0.33
C VAL A 149 16.96 -6.36 -0.25
N HIS A 150 17.42 -7.59 0.05
CA HIS A 150 18.69 -8.09 -0.50
C HIS A 150 18.65 -8.18 -2.02
N HIS A 151 17.54 -8.68 -2.56
CA HIS A 151 17.35 -8.77 -4.01
C HIS A 151 17.28 -7.39 -4.67
N VAL A 152 16.53 -6.46 -4.05
CA VAL A 152 16.40 -5.08 -4.54
C VAL A 152 17.75 -4.37 -4.56
N ILE A 153 18.56 -4.51 -3.49
CA ILE A 153 19.89 -3.90 -3.40
C ILE A 153 20.84 -4.44 -4.48
N GLN A 154 20.83 -5.78 -4.68
CA GLN A 154 21.72 -6.44 -5.65
C GLN A 154 21.36 -6.11 -7.11
N ASN A 155 20.09 -5.82 -7.40
CA ASN A 155 19.57 -5.58 -8.74
C ASN A 155 19.12 -4.13 -8.95
N LEU A 156 19.53 -3.21 -8.09
CA LEU A 156 19.12 -1.81 -8.17
C LEU A 156 19.56 -1.21 -9.50
N VAL A 157 18.61 -0.66 -10.26
CA VAL A 157 18.88 0.15 -11.44
C VAL A 157 19.00 1.61 -10.99
N PRO A 158 20.22 2.22 -10.96
CA PRO A 158 20.42 3.53 -10.36
C PRO A 158 19.63 4.64 -11.05
N GLU A 159 19.58 4.60 -12.38
CA GLU A 159 18.90 5.62 -13.20
C GLU A 159 18.16 4.97 -14.36
N GLU A 160 16.94 5.40 -14.60
CA GLU A 160 16.16 5.02 -15.78
C GLU A 160 15.22 6.16 -16.18
N THR A 161 14.77 6.15 -17.43
CA THR A 161 13.64 6.96 -17.89
C THR A 161 12.53 6.03 -18.33
N LYS A 162 11.34 6.19 -17.73
CA LYS A 162 10.13 5.44 -18.11
C LYS A 162 9.15 6.41 -18.76
N THR A 163 8.81 6.18 -20.04
CA THR A 163 7.79 6.98 -20.74
C THR A 163 6.44 6.33 -20.57
N VAL A 164 5.48 7.05 -19.98
CA VAL A 164 4.11 6.58 -19.77
C VAL A 164 3.15 7.71 -20.14
N GLU A 165 2.19 7.43 -21.02
CA GLU A 165 1.20 8.41 -21.50
C GLU A 165 1.80 9.71 -22.03
N GLY A 166 3.00 9.63 -22.63
CA GLY A 166 3.71 10.78 -23.20
C GLY A 166 4.48 11.61 -22.15
N ILE A 167 4.54 11.17 -20.90
CA ILE A 167 5.34 11.80 -19.84
C ILE A 167 6.60 10.97 -19.62
N ASP A 168 7.76 11.63 -19.66
CA ASP A 168 9.06 11.03 -19.38
C ASP A 168 9.41 11.16 -17.90
N PHE A 169 9.21 10.08 -17.15
CA PHE A 169 9.60 10.00 -15.75
C PHE A 169 11.07 9.61 -15.64
N LYS A 170 11.91 10.56 -15.21
CA LYS A 170 13.32 10.33 -14.89
C LYS A 170 13.41 9.82 -13.46
N ILE A 171 13.83 8.59 -13.31
CA ILE A 171 13.83 7.90 -12.02
C ILE A 171 15.28 7.65 -11.61
N LYS A 172 15.62 8.06 -10.38
CA LYS A 172 16.90 7.79 -9.75
C LYS A 172 16.68 7.02 -8.46
N ARG A 173 17.44 5.93 -8.28
CA ARG A 173 17.38 5.11 -7.07
C ARG A 173 18.73 5.02 -6.40
N TYR A 174 18.73 5.06 -5.08
CA TYR A 174 19.94 4.87 -4.27
C TYR A 174 19.55 4.38 -2.86
N ILE A 175 20.60 3.93 -2.14
CA ILE A 175 20.47 3.47 -0.76
C ILE A 175 21.25 4.43 0.12
N LYS A 176 20.62 4.88 1.19
CA LYS A 176 21.23 5.77 2.16
C LYS A 176 20.60 5.58 3.54
N ASP A 177 21.44 5.49 4.57
CA ASP A 177 21.02 5.45 5.97
C ASP A 177 19.89 4.43 6.25
N GLY A 178 20.05 3.19 5.74
CA GLY A 178 19.08 2.13 5.93
C GLY A 178 17.76 2.29 5.16
N HIS A 179 17.71 3.20 4.18
CA HIS A 179 16.54 3.42 3.35
C HIS A 179 16.86 3.27 1.87
N ILE A 180 15.86 2.83 1.11
CA ILE A 180 15.85 2.85 -0.34
C ILE A 180 15.09 4.09 -0.77
N PHE A 181 15.76 4.92 -1.58
CA PHE A 181 15.20 6.14 -2.13
C PHE A 181 14.92 5.95 -3.62
N LYS A 182 13.81 6.55 -4.07
CA LYS A 182 13.46 6.68 -5.48
C LYS A 182 13.02 8.12 -5.73
N GLU A 183 13.88 8.89 -6.38
CA GLU A 183 13.57 10.25 -6.85
C GLU A 183 12.92 10.14 -8.23
N ILE A 184 11.88 10.92 -8.45
CA ILE A 184 11.07 10.91 -9.68
C ILE A 184 10.91 12.34 -10.15
N ASP A 185 11.57 12.67 -11.26
CA ASP A 185 11.52 13.98 -11.91
C ASP A 185 10.79 13.86 -13.25
N PHE A 186 9.85 14.75 -13.52
CA PHE A 186 9.17 14.82 -14.81
C PHE A 186 8.64 16.24 -15.09
N GLU A 187 8.25 16.47 -16.34
CA GLU A 187 7.58 17.70 -16.77
C GLU A 187 6.27 17.31 -17.48
N ASP A 188 5.16 17.96 -17.11
CA ASP A 188 3.89 17.87 -17.81
C ASP A 188 3.27 19.26 -17.95
N LYS A 189 2.77 19.58 -19.14
CA LYS A 189 2.12 20.86 -19.47
C LYS A 189 2.94 22.10 -19.12
N GLY A 190 4.28 22.00 -19.19
CA GLY A 190 5.21 23.08 -18.88
C GLY A 190 5.50 23.28 -17.39
N GLU A 191 4.97 22.42 -16.52
CA GLU A 191 5.26 22.38 -15.10
C GLU A 191 6.24 21.26 -14.76
N LYS A 192 7.18 21.52 -13.85
CA LYS A 192 8.16 20.54 -13.37
C LYS A 192 7.74 19.97 -12.04
N PHE A 193 7.83 18.68 -11.92
CA PHE A 193 7.48 17.93 -10.73
C PHE A 193 8.69 17.13 -10.21
N HIS A 194 8.81 17.07 -8.90
CA HIS A 194 9.80 16.27 -8.20
C HIS A 194 9.14 15.57 -7.01
N PHE A 195 9.26 14.25 -6.95
CA PHE A 195 8.78 13.43 -5.84
C PHE A 195 9.86 12.48 -5.36
N VAL A 196 9.79 12.09 -4.10
CA VAL A 196 10.72 11.15 -3.48
C VAL A 196 9.92 10.07 -2.77
N GLU A 197 10.14 8.82 -3.16
CA GLU A 197 9.71 7.65 -2.38
C GLU A 197 10.87 7.24 -1.46
N LYS A 198 10.58 7.03 -0.19
CA LYS A 198 11.55 6.65 0.83
C LYS A 198 10.99 5.49 1.64
N VAL A 199 11.62 4.33 1.54
CA VAL A 199 11.18 3.10 2.22
C VAL A 199 12.32 2.56 3.07
N GLN A 200 12.06 2.17 4.29
CA GLN A 200 13.04 1.50 5.14
C GLN A 200 13.47 0.17 4.49
N ALA A 201 14.76 -0.13 4.57
CA ALA A 201 15.31 -1.38 4.04
C ALA A 201 15.21 -2.50 5.09
N LEU A 202 13.98 -2.84 5.52
CA LEU A 202 13.71 -3.82 6.56
C LEU A 202 14.01 -5.24 6.10
N THR A 203 14.60 -6.03 6.97
CA THR A 203 14.88 -7.45 6.78
C THR A 203 14.04 -8.30 7.73
N LEU A 204 14.09 -9.64 7.59
CA LEU A 204 13.42 -10.55 8.53
C LEU A 204 14.00 -10.53 9.97
N LYS A 205 15.06 -9.76 10.21
CA LYS A 205 15.67 -9.64 11.53
C LYS A 205 15.26 -8.37 12.27
N ASP A 206 14.69 -7.44 11.54
CA ASP A 206 14.19 -6.18 12.07
C ASP A 206 12.75 -6.32 12.53
#